data_9dcf00016d4644d620ee0ae68fc5a9c1
#
_entry.id   9dcf00016d4644d620ee0ae68fc5a9c1
#
_cell.length_a   1.000
_cell.length_b   1.000
_cell.length_c   1.000
_cell.angle_alpha   90.00
_cell.angle_beta   90.00
_cell.angle_gamma   90.00
#
_symmetry.space_group_name_H-M   'P 1'
#
loop_
_entity.id
_entity.type
_entity.pdbx_description
1 polymer ?
#
loop_
_entity_poly.entity_id
_entity_poly.type
_entity_poly.pdbx_seq_one_letter_code
_entity_poly.pdbx_strand_id
1 'polypeptide(L)'
;CGGHELASVEVEGTIPKDLKGSFYRVGPGRIRVGKQRYAHWFDGDGMIFGVELDGSTNTARAACKMVRTARLAKQERAGVDGGVAVRGAWTQAKSPLANIFNFPTNPANTSPMFHAGKLLVLCEGGAPIEVDPLSLDTKGECVFGSNLPMGFSAHAKKDPKDGKLYTWGLCKPPAIGFQVARLSANGTVEKVISLPLDTPEFTLIHDCAMSEKYLAFIVPPWKVSLF
;
A
#
# COMPACT_ATOMS: atom_id res chain seq x y z
N CYS A 1 -10.98 -7.62 -14.91
CA CYS A 1 -9.59 -7.80 -15.35
C CYS A 1 -9.20 -9.23 -15.05
N GLY A 2 -9.08 -10.06 -16.11
CA GLY A 2 -8.58 -11.43 -16.03
C GLY A 2 -7.06 -11.42 -15.84
N GLY A 3 -6.55 -12.40 -15.09
CA GLY A 3 -5.14 -12.48 -14.69
C GLY A 3 -4.20 -12.84 -15.83
N HIS A 4 -3.85 -11.89 -16.67
CA HIS A 4 -2.91 -12.09 -17.76
C HIS A 4 -1.62 -11.29 -17.52
N GLU A 5 -0.50 -11.77 -18.07
CA GLU A 5 0.72 -11.00 -18.26
C GLU A 5 0.40 -9.69 -19.00
N LEU A 6 1.35 -8.73 -18.99
CA LEU A 6 1.21 -7.51 -19.76
C LEU A 6 0.90 -7.84 -21.22
N ALA A 7 -0.29 -7.47 -21.68
CA ALA A 7 -0.73 -7.68 -23.06
C ALA A 7 -0.39 -6.46 -23.91
N SER A 8 -0.10 -6.69 -25.19
CA SER A 8 0.07 -5.60 -26.14
C SER A 8 -1.18 -4.74 -26.22
N VAL A 9 -1.00 -3.43 -26.22
CA VAL A 9 -2.06 -2.44 -26.39
C VAL A 9 -1.78 -1.59 -27.61
N GLU A 10 -2.84 -1.06 -28.21
CA GLU A 10 -2.72 -0.13 -29.33
C GLU A 10 -2.13 1.18 -28.84
N VAL A 11 -1.19 1.72 -29.64
CA VAL A 11 -0.56 3.02 -29.39
C VAL A 11 -1.08 4.00 -30.43
N GLU A 12 -1.86 4.96 -29.99
CA GLU A 12 -2.29 6.08 -30.81
C GLU A 12 -1.28 7.21 -30.69
N GLY A 13 -0.63 7.56 -31.80
CA GLY A 13 0.47 8.54 -31.84
C GLY A 13 1.86 7.90 -31.77
N THR A 14 2.84 8.63 -31.24
CA THR A 14 4.24 8.22 -31.19
C THR A 14 4.83 8.36 -29.80
N ILE A 15 5.37 7.28 -29.26
CA ILE A 15 6.15 7.28 -28.03
C ILE A 15 7.53 7.89 -28.32
N PRO A 16 8.04 8.85 -27.53
CA PRO A 16 9.40 9.39 -27.71
C PRO A 16 10.43 8.25 -27.78
N LYS A 17 11.33 8.29 -28.75
CA LYS A 17 12.27 7.18 -29.06
C LYS A 17 13.18 6.80 -27.89
N ASP A 18 13.50 7.74 -27.03
CA ASP A 18 14.33 7.62 -25.84
C ASP A 18 13.55 7.17 -24.58
N LEU A 19 12.21 7.13 -24.66
CA LEU A 19 11.39 6.66 -23.56
C LEU A 19 11.30 5.13 -23.56
N LYS A 20 11.91 4.51 -22.56
CA LYS A 20 11.82 3.08 -22.31
C LYS A 20 11.71 2.81 -20.81
N GLY A 21 10.70 2.06 -20.41
CA GLY A 21 10.50 1.73 -18.99
C GLY A 21 9.09 1.31 -18.65
N SER A 22 8.86 1.14 -17.37
CA SER A 22 7.55 0.73 -16.84
C SER A 22 6.99 1.78 -15.88
N PHE A 23 5.69 1.99 -15.96
CA PHE A 23 4.94 2.84 -15.04
C PHE A 23 3.90 1.98 -14.31
N TYR A 24 3.81 2.17 -12.99
CA TYR A 24 2.84 1.47 -12.16
C TYR A 24 1.97 2.47 -11.41
N ARG A 25 0.71 2.09 -11.25
CA ARG A 25 -0.27 2.84 -10.46
C ARG A 25 -1.10 1.89 -9.62
N VAL A 26 -1.42 2.32 -8.41
CA VAL A 26 -2.27 1.57 -7.47
C VAL A 26 -3.47 2.43 -7.09
N GLY A 27 -4.59 1.78 -6.86
CA GLY A 27 -5.80 2.43 -6.39
C GLY A 27 -6.85 1.41 -5.95
N PRO A 28 -8.01 1.87 -5.44
CA PRO A 28 -9.11 0.99 -5.05
C PRO A 28 -9.80 0.42 -6.31
N GLY A 29 -9.62 -0.87 -6.57
CA GLY A 29 -10.22 -1.57 -7.72
C GLY A 29 -11.60 -2.16 -7.43
N ARG A 30 -11.87 -2.52 -6.17
CA ARG A 30 -13.18 -3.02 -5.75
C ARG A 30 -13.69 -2.24 -4.54
N ILE A 31 -14.82 -1.58 -4.70
CA ILE A 31 -15.49 -0.78 -3.67
C ILE A 31 -16.91 -1.27 -3.34
N ARG A 32 -17.26 -2.48 -3.83
CA ARG A 32 -18.58 -3.08 -3.65
C ARG A 32 -18.47 -4.60 -3.54
N VAL A 33 -19.27 -5.21 -2.70
CA VAL A 33 -19.45 -6.65 -2.55
C VAL A 33 -20.92 -6.95 -2.69
N GLY A 34 -21.33 -7.60 -3.77
CA GLY A 34 -22.73 -7.76 -4.12
C GLY A 34 -23.46 -6.42 -4.17
N LYS A 35 -24.53 -6.27 -3.39
CA LYS A 35 -25.31 -5.03 -3.29
C LYS A 35 -24.74 -4.02 -2.29
N GLN A 36 -23.82 -4.44 -1.42
CA GLN A 36 -23.25 -3.57 -0.37
C GLN A 36 -22.02 -2.84 -0.88
N ARG A 37 -22.01 -1.50 -0.78
CA ARG A 37 -20.84 -0.66 -1.04
C ARG A 37 -20.03 -0.49 0.25
N TYR A 38 -18.71 -0.39 0.13
CA TYR A 38 -17.86 0.07 1.24
C TYR A 38 -18.25 1.51 1.63
N ALA A 39 -18.16 1.82 2.92
CA ALA A 39 -18.55 3.13 3.44
C ALA A 39 -17.69 4.26 2.89
N HIS A 40 -16.42 3.98 2.62
CA HIS A 40 -15.51 4.90 1.97
C HIS A 40 -14.68 4.19 0.89
N TRP A 41 -14.32 4.89 -0.17
CA TRP A 41 -13.51 4.32 -1.24
C TRP A 41 -12.07 4.02 -0.81
N PHE A 42 -11.55 4.66 0.26
CA PHE A 42 -10.27 4.31 0.87
C PHE A 42 -10.23 2.88 1.41
N ASP A 43 -11.36 2.29 1.72
CA ASP A 43 -11.45 0.89 2.13
C ASP A 43 -11.51 -0.09 0.96
N GLY A 44 -11.51 0.40 -0.28
CA GLY A 44 -11.56 -0.44 -1.48
C GLY A 44 -10.36 -1.36 -1.60
N ASP A 45 -10.60 -2.59 -2.03
CA ASP A 45 -9.51 -3.56 -2.25
C ASP A 45 -8.61 -3.09 -3.38
N GLY A 46 -7.30 -3.17 -3.17
CA GLY A 46 -6.29 -2.62 -4.07
C GLY A 46 -6.23 -3.33 -5.41
N MET A 47 -6.01 -2.54 -6.44
CA MET A 47 -5.70 -2.98 -7.79
C MET A 47 -4.47 -2.26 -8.28
N ILE A 48 -3.53 -3.01 -8.87
CA ILE A 48 -2.35 -2.48 -9.51
C ILE A 48 -2.54 -2.47 -11.03
N PHE A 49 -2.21 -1.35 -11.66
CA PHE A 49 -2.05 -1.19 -13.10
C PHE A 49 -0.57 -1.05 -13.40
N GLY A 50 -0.10 -1.73 -14.46
CA GLY A 50 1.24 -1.60 -14.99
C GLY A 50 1.20 -1.37 -16.48
N VAL A 51 2.07 -0.51 -16.99
CA VAL A 51 2.33 -0.32 -18.41
C VAL A 51 3.82 -0.30 -18.66
N GLU A 52 4.27 -1.06 -19.65
CA GLU A 52 5.63 -1.04 -20.18
C GLU A 52 5.59 -0.30 -21.53
N LEU A 53 6.53 0.63 -21.70
CA LEU A 53 6.65 1.46 -22.90
C LEU A 53 8.02 1.24 -23.53
N ASP A 54 8.06 1.11 -24.85
CA ASP A 54 9.30 1.10 -25.64
C ASP A 54 9.15 2.04 -26.86
N GLY A 55 9.73 3.23 -26.75
CA GLY A 55 9.70 4.22 -27.80
C GLY A 55 10.56 3.85 -29.01
N SER A 56 11.55 2.96 -28.86
CA SER A 56 12.38 2.51 -29.99
C SER A 56 11.59 1.66 -31.00
N THR A 57 10.59 0.95 -30.53
CA THR A 57 9.67 0.10 -31.32
C THR A 57 8.27 0.67 -31.43
N ASN A 58 7.98 1.79 -30.75
CA ASN A 58 6.65 2.37 -30.63
C ASN A 58 5.61 1.38 -30.11
N THR A 59 5.98 0.60 -29.10
CA THR A 59 5.11 -0.44 -28.52
C THR A 59 4.79 -0.17 -27.05
N ALA A 60 3.61 -0.60 -26.63
CA ALA A 60 3.20 -0.61 -25.24
C ALA A 60 2.55 -1.94 -24.88
N ARG A 61 2.73 -2.36 -23.61
CA ARG A 61 2.08 -3.52 -23.01
C ARG A 61 1.48 -3.11 -21.68
N ALA A 62 0.27 -3.51 -21.37
CA ALA A 62 -0.39 -3.14 -20.13
C ALA A 62 -1.20 -4.28 -19.53
N ALA A 63 -1.37 -4.23 -18.20
CA ALA A 63 -2.30 -5.07 -17.47
C ALA A 63 -2.78 -4.38 -16.20
N CYS A 64 -3.85 -4.90 -15.62
CA CYS A 64 -4.24 -4.56 -14.26
C CYS A 64 -4.68 -5.83 -13.51
N LYS A 65 -4.32 -5.92 -12.23
CA LYS A 65 -4.69 -7.05 -11.36
C LYS A 65 -5.10 -6.58 -9.98
N MET A 66 -6.04 -7.32 -9.38
CA MET A 66 -6.32 -7.16 -7.95
C MET A 66 -5.13 -7.61 -7.13
N VAL A 67 -4.73 -6.83 -6.13
CA VAL A 67 -3.70 -7.21 -5.17
C VAL A 67 -4.28 -8.24 -4.21
N ARG A 68 -3.74 -9.46 -4.23
CA ARG A 68 -4.26 -10.64 -3.50
C ARG A 68 -3.87 -10.60 -2.03
N THR A 69 -4.45 -9.66 -1.27
CA THR A 69 -4.26 -9.55 0.18
C THR A 69 -5.05 -10.62 0.94
N ALA A 70 -4.65 -10.90 2.19
CA ALA A 70 -5.43 -11.75 3.10
C ALA A 70 -6.87 -11.23 3.29
N ARG A 71 -7.03 -9.89 3.28
CA ARG A 71 -8.33 -9.22 3.31
C ARG A 71 -9.20 -9.60 2.10
N LEU A 72 -8.64 -9.47 0.88
CA LEU A 72 -9.34 -9.83 -0.34
C LEU A 72 -9.74 -11.31 -0.34
N ALA A 73 -8.81 -12.20 0.04
CA ALA A 73 -9.07 -13.63 0.13
C ALA A 73 -10.16 -13.97 1.17
N LYS A 74 -10.19 -13.27 2.32
CA LYS A 74 -11.27 -13.42 3.32
C LYS A 74 -12.63 -13.03 2.74
N GLN A 75 -12.70 -11.92 2.01
CA GLN A 75 -13.95 -11.47 1.37
C GLN A 75 -14.41 -12.44 0.27
N GLU A 76 -13.50 -12.97 -0.50
CA GLU A 76 -13.84 -13.93 -1.57
C GLU A 76 -14.37 -15.24 -1.02
N ARG A 77 -13.79 -15.75 0.07
CA ARG A 77 -14.31 -16.93 0.78
C ARG A 77 -15.71 -16.72 1.35
N ALA A 78 -15.99 -15.51 1.83
CA ALA A 78 -17.33 -15.17 2.33
C ALA A 78 -18.37 -14.99 1.21
N GLY A 79 -17.92 -14.88 -0.05
CA GLY A 79 -18.78 -14.67 -1.20
C GLY A 79 -19.41 -13.27 -1.23
N VAL A 80 -20.37 -13.12 -2.14
CA VAL A 80 -21.07 -11.84 -2.35
C VAL A 80 -22.39 -11.75 -1.59
N ASP A 81 -23.04 -12.87 -1.35
CA ASP A 81 -24.38 -12.95 -0.73
C ASP A 81 -24.32 -12.56 0.75
N GLY A 82 -23.22 -12.86 1.42
CA GLY A 82 -22.95 -12.45 2.81
C GLY A 82 -22.69 -10.95 2.98
N GLY A 83 -22.53 -10.20 1.90
CA GLY A 83 -22.15 -8.80 1.90
C GLY A 83 -20.70 -8.59 2.34
N VAL A 84 -20.39 -7.43 2.92
CA VAL A 84 -19.03 -7.10 3.37
C VAL A 84 -18.65 -7.91 4.61
N ALA A 85 -17.66 -8.78 4.47
CA ALA A 85 -17.12 -9.64 5.55
C ALA A 85 -15.83 -9.12 6.18
N VAL A 86 -15.27 -8.03 5.65
CA VAL A 86 -14.00 -7.42 6.09
C VAL A 86 -14.25 -6.06 6.69
N ARG A 87 -13.45 -5.70 7.69
CA ARG A 87 -13.48 -4.36 8.27
C ARG A 87 -12.43 -3.48 7.61
N GLY A 88 -12.80 -2.25 7.24
CA GLY A 88 -11.91 -1.18 6.85
C GLY A 88 -11.82 -0.12 7.95
N ALA A 89 -11.17 0.99 7.66
CA ALA A 89 -11.12 2.12 8.58
C ALA A 89 -12.50 2.80 8.73
N TRP A 90 -13.30 2.82 7.67
CA TRP A 90 -14.65 3.39 7.62
C TRP A 90 -15.75 2.34 7.44
N THR A 91 -15.43 1.21 6.86
CA THR A 91 -16.39 0.16 6.53
C THR A 91 -16.44 -0.87 7.65
N GLN A 92 -17.64 -1.14 8.14
CA GLN A 92 -17.89 -2.24 9.08
C GLN A 92 -18.40 -3.47 8.32
N ALA A 93 -18.06 -4.65 8.83
CA ALA A 93 -18.64 -5.89 8.34
C ALA A 93 -20.13 -5.92 8.68
N LYS A 94 -20.92 -6.62 7.84
CA LYS A 94 -22.37 -6.74 8.02
C LYS A 94 -22.75 -7.39 9.35
N SER A 95 -21.95 -8.34 9.84
CA SER A 95 -22.16 -8.98 11.15
C SER A 95 -21.59 -8.12 12.27
N PRO A 96 -22.38 -7.74 13.29
CA PRO A 96 -21.89 -7.03 14.47
C PRO A 96 -20.75 -7.78 15.19
N LEU A 97 -20.84 -9.11 15.31
CA LEU A 97 -19.81 -9.94 15.92
C LEU A 97 -18.48 -9.87 15.14
N ALA A 98 -18.57 -9.79 13.80
CA ALA A 98 -17.38 -9.67 12.97
C ALA A 98 -16.65 -8.31 13.19
N ASN A 99 -17.33 -7.27 13.70
CA ASN A 99 -16.71 -5.99 13.98
C ASN A 99 -15.99 -5.93 15.34
N ILE A 100 -16.43 -6.73 16.30
CA ILE A 100 -15.82 -6.76 17.65
C ILE A 100 -14.39 -7.31 17.61
N PHE A 101 -14.14 -8.32 16.75
CA PHE A 101 -12.86 -9.02 16.66
C PHE A 101 -12.09 -8.73 15.36
N ASN A 102 -12.61 -7.88 14.48
CA ASN A 102 -11.94 -7.50 13.23
C ASN A 102 -11.33 -6.10 13.35
N PHE A 103 -10.02 -6.04 13.35
CA PHE A 103 -9.31 -4.78 13.13
C PHE A 103 -9.33 -4.40 11.64
N PRO A 104 -9.19 -3.10 11.31
CA PRO A 104 -8.98 -2.66 9.95
C PRO A 104 -7.82 -3.43 9.32
N THR A 105 -8.05 -3.96 8.13
CA THR A 105 -7.08 -4.81 7.41
C THR A 105 -6.52 -4.08 6.21
N ASN A 106 -5.30 -4.42 5.82
CA ASN A 106 -4.58 -3.81 4.72
C ASN A 106 -5.29 -4.01 3.37
N PRO A 107 -5.86 -2.97 2.75
CA PRO A 107 -6.45 -3.05 1.42
C PRO A 107 -5.40 -3.02 0.29
N ALA A 108 -4.14 -2.63 0.55
CA ALA A 108 -3.06 -2.47 -0.41
C ALA A 108 -3.48 -1.62 -1.64
N ASN A 109 -3.92 -0.40 -1.40
CA ASN A 109 -4.59 0.41 -2.42
C ASN A 109 -4.06 1.83 -2.60
N THR A 110 -2.92 2.17 -1.96
CA THR A 110 -2.51 3.58 -1.91
C THR A 110 -1.42 3.92 -2.92
N SER A 111 -0.26 3.28 -2.87
CA SER A 111 0.83 3.61 -3.79
C SER A 111 1.72 2.41 -4.14
N PRO A 112 2.35 2.39 -5.33
CA PRO A 112 3.42 1.48 -5.65
C PRO A 112 4.78 2.08 -5.33
N MET A 113 5.77 1.24 -5.01
CA MET A 113 7.15 1.65 -4.79
C MET A 113 8.12 0.55 -5.20
N PHE A 114 9.25 0.95 -5.81
CA PHE A 114 10.38 0.05 -6.03
C PHE A 114 11.43 0.23 -4.93
N HIS A 115 11.70 -0.86 -4.19
CA HIS A 115 12.77 -0.88 -3.19
C HIS A 115 13.37 -2.30 -3.07
N ALA A 116 14.67 -2.37 -2.86
CA ALA A 116 15.40 -3.65 -2.68
C ALA A 116 15.12 -4.68 -3.79
N GLY A 117 15.00 -4.23 -5.05
CA GLY A 117 14.70 -5.09 -6.20
C GLY A 117 13.25 -5.58 -6.28
N LYS A 118 12.34 -5.06 -5.45
CA LYS A 118 10.95 -5.49 -5.34
C LYS A 118 9.99 -4.38 -5.74
N LEU A 119 8.94 -4.73 -6.46
CA LEU A 119 7.78 -3.86 -6.63
C LEU A 119 6.81 -4.11 -5.46
N LEU A 120 6.57 -3.07 -4.69
CA LEU A 120 5.77 -3.10 -3.48
C LEU A 120 4.50 -2.30 -3.67
N VAL A 121 3.39 -2.81 -3.15
CA VAL A 121 2.13 -2.07 -3.02
C VAL A 121 1.94 -1.71 -1.55
N LEU A 122 1.78 -0.42 -1.29
CA LEU A 122 1.79 0.16 0.04
C LEU A 122 0.40 0.65 0.46
N CYS A 123 0.15 0.53 1.75
CA CYS A 123 -0.96 1.16 2.46
C CYS A 123 -0.62 1.19 3.94
N GLU A 124 -1.02 2.22 4.68
CA GLU A 124 -0.75 2.36 6.12
C GLU A 124 -1.38 1.25 6.96
N GLY A 125 -2.34 0.50 6.41
CA GLY A 125 -3.06 -0.57 7.10
C GLY A 125 -2.26 -1.86 7.34
N GLY A 126 -1.00 -1.95 6.92
CA GLY A 126 -0.20 -3.15 7.13
C GLY A 126 1.15 -3.17 6.46
N ALA A 127 1.74 -4.36 6.33
CA ALA A 127 2.99 -4.57 5.64
C ALA A 127 2.85 -4.33 4.13
N PRO A 128 3.93 -3.92 3.44
CA PRO A 128 3.96 -3.86 1.99
C PRO A 128 3.60 -5.21 1.36
N ILE A 129 2.90 -5.17 0.24
CA ILE A 129 2.60 -6.37 -0.55
C ILE A 129 3.54 -6.41 -1.76
N GLU A 130 4.36 -7.45 -1.87
CA GLU A 130 5.21 -7.66 -3.03
C GLU A 130 4.39 -8.19 -4.21
N VAL A 131 4.59 -7.58 -5.37
CA VAL A 131 4.01 -8.03 -6.64
C VAL A 131 5.11 -8.21 -7.68
N ASP A 132 4.89 -9.12 -8.60
CA ASP A 132 5.80 -9.31 -9.73
C ASP A 132 5.67 -8.14 -10.70
N PRO A 133 6.76 -7.47 -11.11
CA PRO A 133 6.67 -6.30 -11.97
C PRO A 133 6.23 -6.62 -13.40
N LEU A 134 6.41 -7.84 -13.88
CA LEU A 134 6.06 -8.23 -15.26
C LEU A 134 4.65 -8.81 -15.35
N SER A 135 4.30 -9.70 -14.41
CA SER A 135 3.00 -10.35 -14.42
C SER A 135 1.96 -9.63 -13.57
N LEU A 136 2.37 -8.75 -12.65
CA LEU A 136 1.55 -8.12 -11.59
C LEU A 136 0.96 -9.13 -10.59
N ASP A 137 1.46 -10.36 -10.55
CA ASP A 137 1.01 -11.37 -9.60
C ASP A 137 1.48 -11.02 -8.20
N THR A 138 0.57 -11.15 -7.23
CA THR A 138 0.90 -10.93 -5.83
C THR A 138 1.76 -12.07 -5.30
N LYS A 139 2.95 -11.76 -4.78
CA LYS A 139 3.86 -12.71 -4.13
C LYS A 139 3.55 -12.90 -2.65
N GLY A 140 3.02 -11.87 -2.00
CA GLY A 140 2.65 -11.91 -0.59
C GLY A 140 3.15 -10.69 0.18
N GLU A 141 3.03 -10.74 1.50
CA GLU A 141 3.53 -9.68 2.37
C GLU A 141 5.06 -9.65 2.38
N CYS A 142 5.63 -8.47 2.22
CA CYS A 142 7.05 -8.23 2.28
C CYS A 142 7.44 -7.72 3.68
N VAL A 143 8.02 -8.59 4.50
CA VAL A 143 8.46 -8.25 5.84
C VAL A 143 9.96 -7.96 5.81
N PHE A 144 10.37 -6.69 5.93
CA PHE A 144 11.78 -6.28 5.98
C PHE A 144 12.45 -6.55 7.33
N GLY A 145 11.68 -6.81 8.38
CA GLY A 145 12.17 -7.12 9.72
C GLY A 145 11.11 -6.98 10.79
N SER A 146 11.35 -7.60 11.96
CA SER A 146 10.39 -7.63 13.08
C SER A 146 10.27 -6.30 13.83
N ASN A 147 11.24 -5.40 13.67
CA ASN A 147 11.35 -4.15 14.43
C ASN A 147 10.72 -2.95 13.73
N LEU A 148 10.04 -3.17 12.60
CA LEU A 148 9.34 -2.09 11.92
C LEU A 148 8.12 -1.61 12.70
N PRO A 149 7.69 -0.35 12.49
CA PRO A 149 6.43 0.19 13.01
C PRO A 149 5.25 -0.74 12.74
N MET A 150 4.18 -0.57 13.50
CA MET A 150 2.89 -1.17 13.17
C MET A 150 2.31 -0.42 11.96
N GLY A 151 2.30 -1.10 10.82
CA GLY A 151 2.04 -0.50 9.52
C GLY A 151 3.30 0.01 8.83
N PHE A 152 3.18 0.32 7.57
CA PHE A 152 4.24 0.83 6.72
C PHE A 152 3.67 2.02 5.94
N SER A 153 4.33 3.18 5.98
CA SER A 153 3.81 4.36 5.29
C SER A 153 3.56 4.08 3.81
N ALA A 154 2.42 4.51 3.31
CA ALA A 154 2.12 4.46 1.89
C ALA A 154 2.97 5.44 1.06
N HIS A 155 3.57 6.45 1.71
CA HIS A 155 4.39 7.49 1.10
C HIS A 155 5.84 7.47 1.61
N ALA A 156 6.38 6.28 1.89
CA ALA A 156 7.77 6.09 2.28
C ALA A 156 8.71 6.86 1.34
N LYS A 157 9.76 7.49 1.88
CA LYS A 157 10.67 8.34 1.12
C LYS A 157 11.98 7.62 0.84
N LYS A 158 12.39 7.60 -0.41
CA LYS A 158 13.66 7.04 -0.84
C LYS A 158 14.66 8.16 -1.07
N ASP A 159 15.82 8.09 -0.40
CA ASP A 159 16.93 9.01 -0.63
C ASP A 159 17.54 8.71 -2.01
N PRO A 160 17.56 9.68 -2.93
CA PRO A 160 18.13 9.47 -4.26
C PRO A 160 19.65 9.30 -4.25
N LYS A 161 20.35 9.72 -3.17
CA LYS A 161 21.81 9.67 -3.09
C LYS A 161 22.33 8.27 -2.77
N ASP A 162 21.71 7.60 -1.82
CA ASP A 162 22.20 6.30 -1.32
C ASP A 162 21.15 5.18 -1.40
N GLY A 163 19.95 5.48 -1.91
CA GLY A 163 18.87 4.52 -2.10
C GLY A 163 18.20 4.05 -0.81
N LYS A 164 18.55 4.62 0.35
CA LYS A 164 17.91 4.28 1.62
C LYS A 164 16.45 4.68 1.62
N LEU A 165 15.67 3.88 2.31
CA LEU A 165 14.23 4.09 2.44
C LEU A 165 13.87 4.50 3.87
N TYR A 166 13.06 5.53 3.98
CA TYR A 166 12.47 5.97 5.24
C TYR A 166 10.98 5.71 5.23
N THR A 167 10.53 4.94 6.21
CA THR A 167 9.13 4.64 6.44
C THR A 167 8.75 4.98 7.88
N TRP A 168 7.45 5.10 8.14
CA TRP A 168 6.95 5.42 9.47
C TRP A 168 5.60 4.78 9.72
N GLY A 169 5.20 4.76 10.97
CA GLY A 169 3.95 4.23 11.44
C GLY A 169 3.83 4.33 12.96
N LEU A 170 2.77 3.74 13.51
CA LEU A 170 2.55 3.72 14.95
C LEU A 170 3.52 2.76 15.66
N CYS A 171 3.81 3.05 16.91
CA CYS A 171 4.50 2.11 17.78
C CYS A 171 3.66 0.86 18.00
N LYS A 172 4.34 -0.29 18.18
CA LYS A 172 3.65 -1.52 18.59
C LYS A 172 3.26 -1.42 20.06
N PRO A 173 2.06 -1.88 20.43
CA PRO A 173 1.66 -1.93 21.84
C PRO A 173 2.70 -2.71 22.70
N PRO A 174 2.89 -2.32 23.97
CA PRO A 174 2.16 -1.30 24.72
C PRO A 174 2.66 0.15 24.50
N ALA A 175 3.68 0.37 23.67
CA ALA A 175 4.20 1.70 23.43
C ALA A 175 3.19 2.57 22.66
N ILE A 176 3.04 3.81 23.11
CA ILE A 176 2.22 4.84 22.42
C ILE A 176 3.19 5.80 21.77
N GLY A 177 2.97 6.08 20.49
CA GLY A 177 3.82 7.02 19.77
C GLY A 177 3.95 6.66 18.29
N PHE A 178 4.91 7.28 17.70
CA PHE A 178 5.22 7.24 16.29
C PHE A 178 6.65 6.73 16.09
N GLN A 179 6.84 5.82 15.17
CA GLN A 179 8.15 5.29 14.84
C GLN A 179 8.54 5.65 13.41
N VAL A 180 9.80 6.00 13.23
CA VAL A 180 10.44 6.16 11.93
C VAL A 180 11.50 5.08 11.79
N ALA A 181 11.45 4.32 10.72
CA ALA A 181 12.44 3.31 10.37
C ALA A 181 13.23 3.72 9.13
N ARG A 182 14.54 3.45 9.15
CA ARG A 182 15.42 3.57 8.00
C ARG A 182 15.87 2.19 7.54
N LEU A 183 15.66 1.91 6.26
CA LEU A 183 16.13 0.71 5.60
C LEU A 183 17.26 1.06 4.64
N SER A 184 18.25 0.17 4.53
CA SER A 184 19.28 0.26 3.50
C SER A 184 18.70 0.03 2.10
N ALA A 185 19.47 0.31 1.06
CA ALA A 185 19.07 0.11 -0.33
C ALA A 185 18.71 -1.36 -0.64
N ASN A 186 19.23 -2.32 0.11
CA ASN A 186 18.92 -3.75 -0.01
C ASN A 186 17.79 -4.23 0.91
N GLY A 187 17.11 -3.33 1.63
CA GLY A 187 15.96 -3.64 2.48
C GLY A 187 16.30 -4.06 3.92
N THR A 188 17.56 -3.98 4.36
CA THR A 188 17.91 -4.24 5.75
C THR A 188 17.51 -3.06 6.64
N VAL A 189 16.82 -3.33 7.76
CA VAL A 189 16.49 -2.30 8.74
C VAL A 189 17.76 -1.87 9.48
N GLU A 190 18.18 -0.62 9.27
CA GLU A 190 19.40 -0.07 9.87
C GLU A 190 19.11 0.67 11.18
N LYS A 191 17.97 1.34 11.28
CA LYS A 191 17.63 2.18 12.42
C LYS A 191 16.12 2.28 12.59
N VAL A 192 15.68 2.27 13.85
CA VAL A 192 14.31 2.62 14.25
C VAL A 192 14.37 3.63 15.36
N ILE A 193 13.61 4.72 15.23
CA ILE A 193 13.53 5.80 16.20
C ILE A 193 12.07 5.91 16.63
N SER A 194 11.82 5.89 17.93
CA SER A 194 10.51 6.16 18.50
C SER A 194 10.43 7.63 18.90
N LEU A 195 9.37 8.28 18.45
CA LEU A 195 9.05 9.66 18.78
C LEU A 195 7.79 9.63 19.66
N PRO A 196 7.88 10.06 20.93
CA PRO A 196 6.71 10.15 21.76
C PRO A 196 5.74 11.18 21.17
N LEU A 197 4.46 10.87 21.22
CA LEU A 197 3.40 11.85 20.96
C LEU A 197 2.92 12.37 22.30
N ASP A 198 2.72 13.67 22.40
CA ASP A 198 2.30 14.35 23.64
C ASP A 198 0.86 13.97 24.08
N THR A 199 0.17 13.20 23.26
CA THR A 199 -1.19 12.74 23.54
C THR A 199 -1.30 11.24 23.35
N PRO A 200 -2.09 10.53 24.19
CA PRO A 200 -2.33 9.09 24.06
C PRO A 200 -3.22 8.72 22.86
N GLU A 201 -3.62 9.69 22.07
CA GLU A 201 -4.52 9.51 20.95
C GLU A 201 -3.76 9.29 19.65
N PHE A 202 -4.26 8.35 18.86
CA PHE A 202 -3.65 8.04 17.58
C PHE A 202 -3.91 9.16 16.57
N THR A 203 -2.84 9.65 15.96
CA THR A 203 -2.94 10.47 14.76
C THR A 203 -2.33 9.72 13.59
N LEU A 204 -2.95 9.80 12.43
CA LEU A 204 -2.43 9.23 11.20
C LEU A 204 -1.56 10.26 10.50
N ILE A 205 -0.26 10.02 10.45
CA ILE A 205 0.68 10.83 9.66
C ILE A 205 0.81 10.18 8.29
N HIS A 206 0.09 10.72 7.32
CA HIS A 206 -0.04 10.13 5.99
C HIS A 206 1.22 10.32 5.13
N ASP A 207 1.81 11.51 5.16
CA ASP A 207 2.96 11.88 4.34
C ASP A 207 3.97 12.72 5.10
N CYS A 208 5.18 12.88 4.55
CA CYS A 208 6.20 13.79 5.06
C CYS A 208 6.98 14.46 3.92
N ALA A 209 7.60 15.57 4.21
CA ALA A 209 8.64 16.13 3.34
C ALA A 209 10.01 15.58 3.73
N MET A 210 10.90 15.39 2.75
CA MET A 210 12.26 14.94 2.95
C MET A 210 13.23 15.94 2.31
N SER A 211 14.25 16.32 3.07
CA SER A 211 15.43 17.05 2.58
C SER A 211 16.67 16.21 2.80
N GLU A 212 17.84 16.73 2.43
CA GLU A 212 19.13 16.02 2.67
C GLU A 212 19.40 15.70 4.15
N LYS A 213 18.85 16.50 5.08
CA LYS A 213 19.16 16.39 6.52
C LYS A 213 17.95 16.08 7.37
N TYR A 214 16.73 16.32 6.89
CA TYR A 214 15.52 16.29 7.71
C TYR A 214 14.37 15.55 7.04
N LEU A 215 13.58 14.87 7.88
CA LEU A 215 12.21 14.47 7.57
C LEU A 215 11.28 15.41 8.36
N ALA A 216 10.39 16.10 7.66
CA ALA A 216 9.42 17.01 8.27
C ALA A 216 8.03 16.40 8.21
N PHE A 217 7.45 16.16 9.36
CA PHE A 217 6.11 15.59 9.52
C PHE A 217 5.13 16.66 9.95
N ILE A 218 3.95 16.69 9.32
CA ILE A 218 2.82 17.48 9.78
C ILE A 218 1.93 16.53 10.57
N VAL A 219 1.79 16.82 11.88
CA VAL A 219 0.89 16.08 12.76
C VAL A 219 -0.49 16.74 12.66
N PRO A 220 -1.50 16.09 12.06
CA PRO A 220 -2.81 16.68 11.92
C PRO A 220 -3.51 16.79 13.30
N PRO A 221 -4.36 17.79 13.50
CA PRO A 221 -5.03 18.02 14.79
C PRO A 221 -6.19 17.06 15.06
N TRP A 222 -6.59 16.27 14.06
CA TRP A 222 -7.66 15.29 14.24
C TRP A 222 -7.11 13.99 14.80
N LYS A 223 -7.91 13.35 15.64
CA LYS A 223 -7.56 12.18 16.41
C LYS A 223 -8.46 11.01 16.06
N VAL A 224 -7.90 9.83 16.04
CA VAL A 224 -8.66 8.60 15.80
C VAL A 224 -8.98 7.98 17.16
N SER A 225 -10.27 7.91 17.50
CA SER A 225 -10.73 7.13 18.65
C SER A 225 -10.83 5.65 18.24
N LEU A 226 -10.29 4.78 19.08
CA LEU A 226 -10.41 3.34 18.88
C LEU A 226 -11.66 2.76 19.53
N PHE A 227 -12.42 3.59 20.27
CA PHE A 227 -13.63 3.20 21.00
C PHE A 227 -14.84 4.04 20.59
#